data_3a4d4cb49c409598cfa7d3a948aa709e
#
_entry.id   3a4d4cb49c409598cfa7d3a948aa709e
#
_cell.length_a   1.000
_cell.length_b   1.000
_cell.length_c   1.000
_cell.angle_alpha   90.00
_cell.angle_beta   90.00
_cell.angle_gamma   90.00
#
_symmetry.space_group_name_H-M   'P 1'
#
loop_
_entity.id
_entity.type
_entity.pdbx_description
1 polymer ?
#
loop_
_entity_poly.entity_id
_entity_poly.type
_entity_poly.pdbx_seq_one_letter_code
_entity_poly.pdbx_strand_id
1 'polypeptide(L)'
;VVRPALAAGKVVLSDRYFDSSVAYQGAARELDVDQVREISLWAVDNLLPDLTILLDLSAEQAIHRRNKTGVEPDRLEQEKVDFFERAREQYLKLAVEPRFLIVDANLSVDQIQAQVRARVAELIR
;
A
#
# COMPACT_ATOMS: atom_id res chain seq x y z
N VAL A 1 11.15 7.57 16.88
CA VAL A 1 11.20 6.10 16.88
C VAL A 1 11.91 5.58 15.64
N VAL A 2 11.48 5.96 14.44
CA VAL A 2 12.03 5.42 13.19
C VAL A 2 13.47 5.87 12.94
N ARG A 3 13.73 7.18 12.91
CA ARG A 3 15.06 7.74 12.61
C ARG A 3 16.15 7.23 13.57
N PRO A 4 15.93 7.22 14.91
CA PRO A 4 16.94 6.67 15.81
C PRO A 4 17.23 5.19 15.59
N ALA A 5 16.21 4.40 15.25
CA ALA A 5 16.38 2.98 14.94
C ALA A 5 17.22 2.77 13.68
N LEU A 6 16.94 3.54 12.61
CA LEU A 6 17.71 3.49 11.38
C LEU A 6 19.17 3.95 11.62
N ALA A 7 19.36 5.02 12.38
CA ALA A 7 20.70 5.49 12.74
C ALA A 7 21.50 4.44 13.53
N ALA A 8 20.80 3.58 14.29
CA ALA A 8 21.41 2.46 15.02
C ALA A 8 21.60 1.20 14.15
N GLY A 9 21.39 1.29 12.84
CA GLY A 9 21.56 0.17 11.91
C GLY A 9 20.46 -0.88 11.96
N LYS A 10 19.30 -0.54 12.53
CA LYS A 10 18.16 -1.47 12.63
C LYS A 10 17.29 -1.42 11.38
N VAL A 11 16.65 -2.54 11.07
CA VAL A 11 15.59 -2.60 10.07
C VAL A 11 14.27 -2.20 10.74
N VAL A 12 13.52 -1.32 10.08
CA VAL A 12 12.23 -0.85 10.58
C VAL A 12 11.14 -1.33 9.61
N LEU A 13 10.15 -2.01 10.13
CA LEU A 13 8.95 -2.43 9.39
C LEU A 13 7.75 -1.62 9.86
N SER A 14 6.96 -1.14 8.91
CA SER A 14 5.72 -0.43 9.20
C SER A 14 4.58 -1.04 8.40
N ASP A 15 3.49 -1.33 9.06
CA ASP A 15 2.24 -1.66 8.39
C ASP A 15 1.56 -0.35 8.04
N ARG A 16 1.61 -0.01 6.75
CA ARG A 16 1.21 1.26 6.18
C ARG A 16 2.12 2.43 6.60
N TYR A 17 2.20 3.39 5.70
CA TYR A 17 2.96 4.62 5.89
C TYR A 17 2.29 5.75 5.08
N PHE A 18 2.96 6.83 4.74
CA PHE A 18 2.32 7.97 4.10
C PHE A 18 1.69 7.67 2.73
N ASP A 19 2.16 6.67 2.00
CA ASP A 19 1.56 6.28 0.73
C ASP A 19 0.09 5.86 0.88
N SER A 20 -0.27 5.24 2.00
CA SER A 20 -1.66 4.93 2.32
C SER A 20 -2.51 6.19 2.49
N SER A 21 -1.97 7.22 3.14
CA SER A 21 -2.65 8.50 3.28
C SER A 21 -2.90 9.14 1.91
N VAL A 22 -1.89 9.12 1.04
CA VAL A 22 -2.03 9.66 -0.32
C VAL A 22 -3.09 8.90 -1.11
N ALA A 23 -3.05 7.57 -1.08
CA ALA A 23 -3.99 6.74 -1.83
C ALA A 23 -5.44 6.87 -1.34
N TYR A 24 -5.65 6.77 -0.02
CA TYR A 24 -6.99 6.79 0.55
C TYR A 24 -7.58 8.20 0.68
N GLN A 25 -6.79 9.16 1.16
CA GLN A 25 -7.31 10.52 1.38
C GLN A 25 -7.41 11.30 0.08
N GLY A 26 -6.42 11.18 -0.79
CA GLY A 26 -6.39 11.90 -2.05
C GLY A 26 -7.39 11.36 -3.06
N ALA A 27 -7.32 10.08 -3.34
CA ALA A 27 -8.12 9.44 -4.40
C ALA A 27 -9.57 9.22 -4.01
N ALA A 28 -9.79 8.70 -2.82
CA ALA A 28 -11.12 8.28 -2.40
C ALA A 28 -12.02 9.46 -2.04
N ARG A 29 -11.45 10.55 -1.58
CA ARG A 29 -12.19 11.77 -1.19
C ARG A 29 -12.12 12.89 -2.22
N GLU A 30 -11.59 12.60 -3.40
CA GLU A 30 -11.44 13.59 -4.48
C GLU A 30 -10.62 14.82 -4.08
N LEU A 31 -9.75 14.67 -3.08
CA LEU A 31 -8.81 15.71 -2.72
C LEU A 31 -7.65 15.76 -3.72
N ASP A 32 -6.99 16.89 -3.81
CA ASP A 32 -5.79 17.01 -4.64
C ASP A 32 -4.69 16.09 -4.12
N VAL A 33 -4.38 15.06 -4.91
CA VAL A 33 -3.40 14.03 -4.57
C VAL A 33 -2.02 14.61 -4.33
N ASP A 34 -1.62 15.61 -5.12
CA ASP A 34 -0.30 16.23 -4.98
C ASP A 34 -0.19 17.01 -3.67
N GLN A 35 -1.26 17.71 -3.27
CA GLN A 35 -1.29 18.42 -1.98
C GLN A 35 -1.25 17.45 -0.81
N VAL A 36 -2.00 16.36 -0.86
CA VAL A 36 -1.96 15.33 0.19
C VAL A 36 -0.57 14.72 0.29
N ARG A 37 0.07 14.48 -0.84
CA ARG A 37 1.43 13.95 -0.89
C ARG A 37 2.44 14.92 -0.26
N GLU A 38 2.38 16.20 -0.61
CA GLU A 38 3.26 17.23 -0.04
C GLU A 38 3.12 17.34 1.48
N ILE A 39 1.89 17.40 1.97
CA ILE A 39 1.61 17.46 3.42
C ILE A 39 2.12 16.21 4.11
N SER A 40 1.89 15.04 3.51
CA SER A 40 2.34 13.75 4.07
C SER A 40 3.87 13.67 4.12
N LEU A 41 4.56 14.09 3.07
CA LEU A 41 6.03 14.15 3.05
C LEU A 41 6.58 15.11 4.11
N TRP A 42 5.97 16.26 4.27
CA TRP A 42 6.34 17.21 5.32
C TRP A 42 6.15 16.58 6.71
N ALA A 43 5.04 15.91 6.95
CA ALA A 43 4.73 15.27 8.24
C ALA A 43 5.76 14.19 8.63
N VAL A 44 6.32 13.48 7.66
CA VAL A 44 7.37 12.47 7.90
C VAL A 44 8.78 13.00 7.70
N ASP A 45 8.93 14.33 7.53
CA ASP A 45 10.21 15.00 7.31
C ASP A 45 11.00 14.38 6.14
N ASN A 46 10.30 14.13 5.05
CA ASN A 46 10.82 13.54 3.81
C ASN A 46 11.53 12.18 3.98
N LEU A 47 11.23 11.46 5.04
CA LEU A 47 11.77 10.12 5.26
C LEU A 47 11.00 9.10 4.43
N LEU A 48 11.56 8.72 3.28
CA LEU A 48 10.98 7.72 2.39
C LEU A 48 11.37 6.30 2.82
N PRO A 49 10.47 5.32 2.68
CA PRO A 49 10.85 3.91 2.83
C PRO A 49 11.88 3.50 1.77
N ASP A 50 12.82 2.65 2.13
CA ASP A 50 13.74 2.05 1.16
C ASP A 50 13.04 1.02 0.27
N LEU A 51 12.01 0.39 0.79
CA LEU A 51 11.16 -0.56 0.08
C LEU A 51 9.73 -0.43 0.56
N THR A 52 8.81 -0.32 -0.40
CA THR A 52 7.37 -0.41 -0.15
C THR A 52 6.82 -1.61 -0.90
N ILE A 53 6.21 -2.53 -0.17
CA ILE A 53 5.59 -3.72 -0.76
C ILE A 53 4.10 -3.43 -0.91
N LEU A 54 3.64 -3.47 -2.15
CA LEU A 54 2.23 -3.32 -2.47
C LEU A 54 1.64 -4.70 -2.78
N LEU A 55 0.81 -5.18 -1.88
CA LEU A 55 0.04 -6.40 -2.10
C LEU A 55 -1.20 -6.03 -2.93
N ASP A 56 -1.12 -6.29 -4.23
CA ASP A 56 -2.16 -5.87 -5.17
C ASP A 56 -3.28 -6.91 -5.27
N LEU A 57 -4.50 -6.42 -5.12
CA LEU A 57 -5.71 -7.22 -5.19
C LEU A 57 -6.84 -6.32 -5.72
N SER A 58 -7.71 -6.85 -6.57
CA SER A 58 -8.88 -6.08 -7.00
C SER A 58 -9.80 -5.80 -5.81
N ALA A 59 -10.52 -4.69 -5.86
CA ALA A 59 -11.46 -4.33 -4.79
C ALA A 59 -12.54 -5.40 -4.61
N GLU A 60 -13.04 -5.98 -5.69
CA GLU A 60 -14.01 -7.07 -5.64
C GLU A 60 -13.46 -8.30 -4.92
N GLN A 61 -12.25 -8.72 -5.25
CA GLN A 61 -11.60 -9.85 -4.61
C GLN A 61 -11.34 -9.60 -3.13
N ALA A 62 -10.93 -8.37 -2.76
CA ALA A 62 -10.70 -7.99 -1.39
C ALA A 62 -11.98 -8.06 -0.55
N ILE A 63 -13.07 -7.54 -1.09
CA ILE A 63 -14.38 -7.57 -0.44
C ILE A 63 -14.90 -9.00 -0.35
N HIS A 64 -14.74 -9.80 -1.42
CA HIS A 64 -15.14 -11.20 -1.43
C HIS A 64 -14.41 -12.01 -0.35
N ARG A 65 -13.11 -11.82 -0.17
CA ARG A 65 -12.34 -12.46 0.90
C ARG A 65 -12.80 -12.05 2.29
N ARG A 66 -13.20 -10.79 2.44
CA ARG A 66 -13.66 -10.24 3.71
C ARG A 66 -15.07 -10.77 4.06
N ASN A 67 -15.93 -10.87 3.07
CA ASN A 67 -17.32 -11.29 3.21
C ASN A 67 -17.48 -12.74 2.73
N LYS A 68 -17.05 -13.71 3.48
CA LYS A 68 -17.13 -15.14 3.13
C LYS A 68 -18.55 -15.70 2.98
N THR A 69 -19.56 -14.84 2.87
CA THR A 69 -20.99 -15.22 2.92
C THR A 69 -21.64 -15.46 1.57
N GLY A 70 -20.96 -15.17 0.46
CA GLY A 70 -21.50 -15.41 -0.89
C GLY A 70 -22.73 -14.59 -1.27
N VAL A 71 -23.09 -13.58 -0.49
CA VAL A 71 -24.19 -12.65 -0.79
C VAL A 71 -23.72 -11.61 -1.79
N GLU A 72 -24.51 -11.36 -2.84
CA GLU A 72 -24.21 -10.29 -3.78
C GLU A 72 -24.17 -8.92 -3.07
N PRO A 73 -23.25 -8.01 -3.50
CA PRO A 73 -23.11 -6.71 -2.88
C PRO A 73 -24.40 -5.87 -3.04
N ASP A 74 -24.87 -5.29 -1.94
CA ASP A 74 -25.90 -4.28 -1.99
C ASP A 74 -25.29 -2.93 -2.46
N ARG A 75 -26.11 -1.88 -2.51
CA ARG A 75 -25.68 -0.56 -2.97
C ARG A 75 -24.53 0.02 -2.14
N LEU A 76 -24.57 -0.17 -0.82
CA LEU A 76 -23.51 0.33 0.09
C LEU A 76 -22.20 -0.43 -0.13
N GLU A 77 -22.28 -1.73 -0.37
CA GLU A 77 -21.10 -2.54 -0.68
C GLU A 77 -20.51 -2.16 -2.03
N GLN A 78 -21.36 -1.84 -3.02
CA GLN A 78 -20.88 -1.37 -4.33
C GLN A 78 -20.15 -0.02 -4.21
N GLU A 79 -20.62 0.89 -3.38
CA GLU A 79 -19.91 2.15 -3.09
C GLU A 79 -18.53 1.90 -2.47
N LYS A 80 -18.42 0.89 -1.60
CA LYS A 80 -17.13 0.47 -1.04
C LYS A 80 -16.20 -0.12 -2.10
N VAL A 81 -16.72 -0.91 -3.02
CA VAL A 81 -15.94 -1.44 -4.15
C VAL A 81 -15.36 -0.29 -4.96
N ASP A 82 -16.17 0.68 -5.33
CA ASP A 82 -15.74 1.84 -6.12
C ASP A 82 -14.69 2.67 -5.37
N PHE A 83 -14.89 2.86 -4.08
CA PHE A 83 -13.93 3.56 -3.21
C PHE A 83 -12.57 2.86 -3.20
N PHE A 84 -12.56 1.55 -2.95
CA PHE A 84 -11.32 0.78 -2.91
C PHE A 84 -10.64 0.65 -4.27
N GLU A 85 -11.42 0.60 -5.34
CA GLU A 85 -10.86 0.55 -6.69
C GLU A 85 -10.14 1.87 -7.03
N ARG A 86 -10.71 3.03 -6.67
CA ARG A 86 -10.02 4.32 -6.82
C ARG A 86 -8.75 4.39 -5.99
N ALA A 87 -8.78 3.88 -4.76
CA ALA A 87 -7.58 3.82 -3.91
C ALA A 87 -6.51 2.91 -4.52
N ARG A 88 -6.92 1.74 -5.04
CA ARG A 88 -6.02 0.83 -5.75
C ARG A 88 -5.34 1.50 -6.94
N GLU A 89 -6.10 2.21 -7.76
CA GLU A 89 -5.56 2.95 -8.90
C GLU A 89 -4.48 3.95 -8.48
N GLN A 90 -4.70 4.64 -7.36
CA GLN A 90 -3.72 5.58 -6.83
C GLN A 90 -2.47 4.87 -6.30
N TYR A 91 -2.62 3.75 -5.63
CA TYR A 91 -1.47 2.94 -5.23
C TYR A 91 -0.64 2.50 -6.44
N LEU A 92 -1.28 2.04 -7.51
CA LEU A 92 -0.59 1.62 -8.72
C LEU A 92 0.12 2.78 -9.42
N LYS A 93 -0.44 3.98 -9.38
CA LYS A 93 0.24 5.19 -9.88
C LYS A 93 1.48 5.54 -9.04
N LEU A 94 1.40 5.41 -7.72
CA LEU A 94 2.54 5.64 -6.82
C LEU A 94 3.62 4.56 -7.02
N ALA A 95 3.22 3.35 -7.34
CA ALA A 95 4.09 2.19 -7.46
C ALA A 95 5.01 2.20 -8.68
N VAL A 96 4.97 3.24 -9.51
CA VAL A 96 5.96 3.46 -10.57
C VAL A 96 7.33 3.83 -10.02
N GLU A 97 7.40 4.30 -8.77
CA GLU A 97 8.68 4.59 -8.11
C GLU A 97 9.48 3.31 -7.86
N PRO A 98 10.81 3.32 -8.09
CA PRO A 98 11.64 2.11 -7.94
C PRO A 98 11.65 1.46 -6.55
N ARG A 99 11.30 2.21 -5.51
CA ARG A 99 11.19 1.68 -4.14
C ARG A 99 10.01 0.74 -3.94
N PHE A 100 9.09 0.65 -4.90
CA PHE A 100 7.93 -0.23 -4.81
C PHE A 100 8.22 -1.63 -5.39
N LEU A 101 7.73 -2.64 -4.70
CA LEU A 101 7.57 -4.00 -5.20
C LEU A 101 6.08 -4.33 -5.22
N ILE A 102 5.52 -4.52 -6.41
CA ILE A 102 4.13 -4.93 -6.56
C ILE A 102 4.08 -6.46 -6.56
N VAL A 103 3.31 -7.02 -5.65
CA VAL A 103 3.13 -8.47 -5.52
C VAL A 103 1.65 -8.81 -5.69
N ASP A 104 1.34 -9.79 -6.53
CA ASP A 104 -0.03 -10.29 -6.68
C ASP A 104 -0.46 -10.98 -5.39
N ALA A 105 -1.46 -10.39 -4.71
CA ALA A 105 -1.97 -10.94 -3.46
C ALA A 105 -2.81 -12.21 -3.63
N ASN A 106 -3.09 -12.65 -4.87
CA ASN A 106 -3.73 -13.93 -5.15
C ASN A 106 -2.76 -15.11 -5.08
N LEU A 107 -1.46 -14.86 -5.09
CA LEU A 107 -0.45 -15.90 -4.91
C LEU A 107 -0.54 -16.51 -3.51
N SER A 108 0.07 -17.70 -3.35
CA SER A 108 0.20 -18.30 -2.02
C SER A 108 1.09 -17.48 -1.10
N VAL A 109 0.95 -17.66 0.20
CA VAL A 109 1.81 -17.00 1.19
C VAL A 109 3.28 -17.30 0.91
N ASP A 110 3.62 -18.54 0.56
CA ASP A 110 5.00 -18.94 0.26
C ASP A 110 5.54 -18.24 -0.98
N GLN A 111 4.73 -18.10 -2.03
CA GLN A 111 5.11 -17.39 -3.25
C GLN A 111 5.32 -15.90 -2.98
N ILE A 112 4.43 -15.28 -2.22
CA ILE A 112 4.55 -13.87 -1.81
C ILE A 112 5.83 -13.68 -1.00
N GLN A 113 6.07 -14.54 -0.01
CA GLN A 113 7.25 -14.48 0.84
C GLN A 113 8.55 -14.64 0.03
N ALA A 114 8.56 -15.52 -0.96
CA ALA A 114 9.73 -15.70 -1.80
C ALA A 114 10.10 -14.41 -2.56
N GLN A 115 9.11 -13.73 -3.12
CA GLN A 115 9.35 -12.46 -3.82
C GLN A 115 9.82 -11.36 -2.87
N VAL A 116 9.18 -11.24 -1.70
CA VAL A 116 9.54 -10.25 -0.68
C VAL A 116 10.97 -10.49 -0.18
N ARG A 117 11.32 -11.72 0.16
CA ARG A 117 12.65 -12.06 0.65
C ARG A 117 13.74 -11.78 -0.38
N ALA A 118 13.50 -12.10 -1.64
CA ALA A 118 14.44 -11.82 -2.71
C ALA A 118 14.74 -10.32 -2.82
N ARG A 119 13.70 -9.49 -2.74
CA ARG A 119 13.85 -8.05 -2.82
C ARG A 119 14.51 -7.45 -1.59
N VAL A 120 14.14 -7.91 -0.39
CA VAL A 120 14.74 -7.47 0.86
C VAL A 120 16.22 -7.84 0.92
N ALA A 121 16.59 -9.04 0.44
CA ALA A 121 17.99 -9.47 0.41
C ALA A 121 18.88 -8.55 -0.42
N GLU A 122 18.35 -7.93 -1.47
CA GLU A 122 19.09 -6.94 -2.27
C GLU A 122 19.40 -5.66 -1.49
N LEU A 123 18.56 -5.31 -0.52
CA LEU A 123 18.70 -4.10 0.29
C LEU A 123 19.60 -4.26 1.51
N ILE A 124 19.68 -5.49 2.07
CA ILE A 124 20.35 -5.76 3.35
C ILE A 124 21.80 -6.24 3.14
N ARG A 125 22.33 -6.10 2.00
CA ARG A 125 23.72 -6.49 1.71
C ARG A 125 24.76 -5.74 2.56
#